data_332d4ea75f4c4724a1b82ae6d82ae4bd
#
_entry.id   332d4ea75f4c4724a1b82ae6d82ae4bd
#
_cell.length_a   1.000
_cell.length_b   1.000
_cell.length_c   1.000
_cell.angle_alpha   90.00
_cell.angle_beta   90.00
_cell.angle_gamma   90.00
#
_symmetry.space_group_name_H-M   'P 1'
#
loop_
_entity.id
_entity.type
_entity.pdbx_description
1 polymer ?
#
loop_
_entity_poly.entity_id
_entity_poly.type
_entity_poly.pdbx_seq_one_letter_code
_entity_poly.pdbx_strand_id
1 'polypeptide(L)'
;MTTTATRAATAAATAATASPAPPGLVPVLWLALLATPVAAAANAPVLILPDMAASLGVRTETAAWLVAAFAWAMAVSVPLLSGLLRRRGLTPVLRLSGALLLGGTLLVAASPWLPVTLLGRAAQAAGGAGLVAAAMSLAGSARRMGVISAGFGMLGAAGPLLGAQLSHAASWRLSLSVSLVSLLALPAVSRHAAITTPPTAPRNRFDARGAALLTVLATALVLLPHAPAAALGSAAVAAVLLALHVRRRPDGFVPAALVRSPLFLGSALLALALSTSYFTLLFAVPRLLADRAGWDVTAAGAGQLVALLTGSALSWLLAAASARMGRTAVRTVLVTIGTLAALLAVFASWGPLLLVATLGGVFGATGANAVLSMQAASSAPDPQRPTAIGLFTLCYQLGGAFGPAIATALVLGGA
;
A
#
# COMPACT_ATOMS: atom_id res chain seq x y z
N MET A 1 18.83 -65.21 17.25
CA MET A 1 19.44 -64.00 16.64
C MET A 1 18.55 -63.27 15.63
N THR A 2 17.26 -63.57 15.55
CA THR A 2 16.33 -62.97 14.54
C THR A 2 15.41 -61.86 15.07
N THR A 3 15.36 -61.63 16.38
CA THR A 3 14.44 -60.63 16.99
C THR A 3 15.02 -59.21 17.10
N THR A 4 16.33 -59.05 17.06
CA THR A 4 17.03 -57.75 17.16
C THR A 4 17.07 -57.00 15.82
N ALA A 5 17.15 -57.70 14.70
CA ALA A 5 17.18 -57.10 13.37
C ALA A 5 15.81 -56.49 12.94
N THR A 6 14.71 -57.13 13.35
CA THR A 6 13.36 -56.64 13.02
C THR A 6 13.01 -55.36 13.83
N ARG A 7 13.48 -55.22 15.07
CA ARG A 7 13.29 -54.01 15.87
C ARG A 7 14.09 -52.80 15.33
N ALA A 8 15.31 -53.04 14.84
CA ALA A 8 16.11 -51.97 14.24
C ALA A 8 15.53 -51.48 12.91
N ALA A 9 14.98 -52.39 12.09
CA ALA A 9 14.31 -52.02 10.82
C ALA A 9 13.01 -51.23 11.05
N THR A 10 12.22 -51.59 12.08
CA THR A 10 10.99 -50.88 12.43
C THR A 10 11.31 -49.50 13.03
N ALA A 11 12.37 -49.35 13.84
CA ALA A 11 12.79 -48.04 14.35
C ALA A 11 13.35 -47.13 13.26
N ALA A 12 14.06 -47.65 12.27
CA ALA A 12 14.55 -46.90 11.12
C ALA A 12 13.41 -46.48 10.17
N ALA A 13 12.38 -47.33 9.98
CA ALA A 13 11.20 -47.01 9.21
C ALA A 13 10.32 -45.93 9.88
N THR A 14 10.24 -45.92 11.23
CA THR A 14 9.50 -44.91 11.98
C THR A 14 10.23 -43.55 12.02
N ALA A 15 11.55 -43.54 11.96
CA ALA A 15 12.37 -42.34 11.87
C ALA A 15 12.33 -41.70 10.47
N ALA A 16 12.06 -42.49 9.41
CA ALA A 16 12.01 -42.01 8.03
C ALA A 16 10.66 -41.35 7.64
N THR A 17 9.62 -41.45 8.50
CA THR A 17 8.29 -40.90 8.25
C THR A 17 7.93 -39.66 9.07
N ALA A 18 8.90 -39.04 9.77
CA ALA A 18 8.71 -37.70 10.30
C ALA A 18 8.71 -36.72 9.15
N SER A 19 7.53 -36.53 8.52
CA SER A 19 7.29 -35.41 7.61
C SER A 19 7.75 -34.13 8.31
N PRO A 20 8.62 -33.30 7.72
CA PRO A 20 9.02 -32.05 8.34
C PRO A 20 7.75 -31.27 8.66
N ALA A 21 7.62 -30.82 9.91
CA ALA A 21 6.52 -29.99 10.34
C ALA A 21 6.31 -28.85 9.31
N PRO A 22 5.07 -28.52 8.95
CA PRO A 22 4.82 -27.49 7.95
C PRO A 22 5.55 -26.22 8.38
N PRO A 23 6.28 -25.56 7.45
CA PRO A 23 7.08 -24.40 7.78
C PRO A 23 6.19 -23.37 8.48
N GLY A 24 6.59 -22.92 9.67
CA GLY A 24 5.83 -22.01 10.51
C GLY A 24 5.56 -20.69 9.75
N LEU A 25 4.30 -20.26 9.73
CA LEU A 25 3.93 -18.98 9.14
C LEU A 25 4.71 -17.85 9.84
N VAL A 26 5.24 -16.89 9.07
CA VAL A 26 5.88 -15.69 9.62
C VAL A 26 4.91 -15.00 10.59
N PRO A 27 5.27 -14.70 11.84
CA PRO A 27 4.37 -14.01 12.77
C PRO A 27 3.87 -12.69 12.19
N VAL A 28 2.55 -12.44 12.31
CA VAL A 28 1.90 -11.28 11.67
C VAL A 28 2.47 -9.94 12.15
N LEU A 29 2.94 -9.88 13.39
CA LEU A 29 3.56 -8.66 13.94
C LEU A 29 4.82 -8.26 13.19
N TRP A 30 5.65 -9.22 12.76
CA TRP A 30 6.82 -8.93 11.92
C TRP A 30 6.40 -8.43 10.53
N LEU A 31 5.32 -8.94 9.97
CA LEU A 31 4.78 -8.46 8.70
C LEU A 31 4.18 -7.05 8.85
N ALA A 32 3.49 -6.79 9.95
CA ALA A 32 3.01 -5.45 10.25
C ALA A 32 4.16 -4.47 10.43
N LEU A 33 5.18 -4.82 11.24
CA LEU A 33 6.37 -3.98 11.43
C LEU A 33 7.14 -3.75 10.13
N LEU A 34 7.15 -4.72 9.22
CA LEU A 34 7.80 -4.58 7.90
C LEU A 34 7.09 -3.55 7.02
N ALA A 35 5.76 -3.45 7.08
CA ALA A 35 4.96 -2.65 6.16
C ALA A 35 4.52 -1.30 6.74
N THR A 36 4.08 -1.26 8.00
CA THR A 36 3.32 -0.12 8.53
C THR A 36 4.12 1.17 8.77
N PRO A 37 5.43 1.17 9.12
CA PRO A 37 6.20 2.39 9.25
C PRO A 37 6.35 3.17 7.93
N VAL A 38 6.22 2.46 6.79
CA VAL A 38 6.23 3.08 5.46
C VAL A 38 5.06 4.04 5.30
N ALA A 39 3.88 3.72 5.87
CA ALA A 39 2.71 4.59 5.82
C ALA A 39 2.89 5.87 6.65
N ALA A 40 3.50 5.76 7.83
CA ALA A 40 3.84 6.93 8.64
C ALA A 40 4.80 7.86 7.89
N ALA A 41 5.87 7.32 7.32
CA ALA A 41 6.86 8.09 6.55
C ALA A 41 6.28 8.71 5.26
N ALA A 42 5.27 8.08 4.65
CA ALA A 42 4.56 8.65 3.49
C ALA A 42 3.85 9.96 3.85
N ASN A 43 3.20 9.99 5.02
CA ASN A 43 2.37 11.12 5.45
C ASN A 43 3.09 12.10 6.40
N ALA A 44 4.27 11.75 6.94
CA ALA A 44 5.06 12.62 7.81
C ALA A 44 5.29 14.04 7.26
N PRO A 45 5.52 14.26 5.94
CA PRO A 45 5.76 15.59 5.39
C PRO A 45 4.57 16.55 5.48
N VAL A 46 3.35 16.07 5.64
CA VAL A 46 2.11 16.87 5.45
C VAL A 46 2.08 18.14 6.28
N LEU A 47 2.47 18.07 7.57
CA LEU A 47 2.48 19.24 8.48
C LEU A 47 3.80 20.01 8.50
N ILE A 48 4.90 19.44 7.98
CA ILE A 48 6.24 20.04 8.03
C ILE A 48 6.73 20.53 6.66
N LEU A 49 5.84 20.58 5.67
CA LEU A 49 6.17 21.03 4.31
C LEU A 49 6.76 22.43 4.28
N PRO A 50 6.24 23.42 5.03
CA PRO A 50 6.83 24.78 5.10
C PRO A 50 8.27 24.77 5.63
N ASP A 51 8.55 23.99 6.68
CA ASP A 51 9.89 23.88 7.28
C ASP A 51 10.88 23.24 6.28
N MET A 52 10.41 22.21 5.55
CA MET A 52 11.20 21.56 4.49
C MET A 52 11.51 22.54 3.36
N ALA A 53 10.51 23.33 2.93
CA ALA A 53 10.65 24.34 1.89
C ALA A 53 11.69 25.42 2.30
N ALA A 54 11.57 25.95 3.50
CA ALA A 54 12.52 26.92 4.04
C ALA A 54 13.94 26.35 4.12
N SER A 55 14.10 25.12 4.61
CA SER A 55 15.41 24.45 4.72
C SER A 55 16.07 24.15 3.37
N LEU A 56 15.27 23.91 2.32
CA LEU A 56 15.74 23.63 0.97
C LEU A 56 15.85 24.88 0.09
N GLY A 57 15.47 26.06 0.60
CA GLY A 57 15.48 27.32 -0.14
C GLY A 57 14.50 27.34 -1.33
N VAL A 58 13.35 26.68 -1.20
CA VAL A 58 12.34 26.57 -2.26
C VAL A 58 10.96 27.00 -1.78
N ARG A 59 10.02 27.24 -2.69
CA ARG A 59 8.62 27.51 -2.32
C ARG A 59 7.92 26.24 -1.84
N THR A 60 6.92 26.39 -0.97
CA THR A 60 6.17 25.26 -0.39
C THR A 60 5.51 24.39 -1.48
N GLU A 61 4.99 25.02 -2.54
CA GLU A 61 4.41 24.28 -3.69
C GLU A 61 5.46 23.39 -4.38
N THR A 62 6.72 23.89 -4.45
CA THR A 62 7.83 23.10 -5.01
C THR A 62 8.25 21.98 -4.07
N ALA A 63 8.24 22.21 -2.75
CA ALA A 63 8.52 21.17 -1.76
C ALA A 63 7.45 20.06 -1.76
N ALA A 64 6.20 20.36 -2.16
CA ALA A 64 5.13 19.36 -2.27
C ALA A 64 5.48 18.21 -3.24
N TRP A 65 6.39 18.43 -4.19
CA TRP A 65 6.92 17.35 -5.04
C TRP A 65 7.61 16.22 -4.24
N LEU A 66 8.06 16.46 -3.02
CA LEU A 66 8.61 15.41 -2.15
C LEU A 66 7.54 14.39 -1.73
N VAL A 67 6.30 14.84 -1.56
CA VAL A 67 5.15 13.96 -1.29
C VAL A 67 4.71 13.25 -2.57
N ALA A 68 4.58 14.01 -3.67
CA ALA A 68 4.17 13.46 -4.96
C ALA A 68 5.17 12.41 -5.49
N ALA A 69 6.48 12.66 -5.38
CA ALA A 69 7.51 11.72 -5.80
C ALA A 69 7.46 10.40 -4.99
N PHE A 70 7.17 10.49 -3.69
CA PHE A 70 6.98 9.30 -2.86
C PHE A 70 5.75 8.50 -3.31
N ALA A 71 4.61 9.15 -3.48
CA ALA A 71 3.37 8.51 -3.91
C ALA A 71 3.51 7.85 -5.29
N TRP A 72 4.12 8.58 -6.24
CA TRP A 72 4.40 8.07 -7.57
C TRP A 72 5.33 6.85 -7.54
N ALA A 73 6.47 6.97 -6.86
CA ALA A 73 7.44 5.88 -6.79
C ALA A 73 6.86 4.65 -6.07
N MET A 74 6.04 4.85 -5.03
CA MET A 74 5.31 3.78 -4.35
C MET A 74 4.37 3.05 -5.32
N ALA A 75 3.52 3.78 -6.04
CA ALA A 75 2.55 3.24 -6.98
C ALA A 75 3.21 2.41 -8.10
N VAL A 76 4.28 2.94 -8.69
CA VAL A 76 5.02 2.29 -9.78
C VAL A 76 5.83 1.09 -9.29
N SER A 77 6.46 1.19 -8.11
CA SER A 77 7.38 0.16 -7.62
C SER A 77 6.67 -1.08 -7.08
N VAL A 78 5.44 -0.96 -6.55
CA VAL A 78 4.70 -2.11 -6.01
C VAL A 78 4.54 -3.24 -7.04
N PRO A 79 4.01 -3.03 -8.25
CA PRO A 79 3.89 -4.09 -9.23
C PRO A 79 5.25 -4.60 -9.74
N LEU A 80 6.25 -3.71 -9.85
CA LEU A 80 7.60 -4.09 -10.29
C LEU A 80 8.26 -5.05 -9.29
N LEU A 81 8.20 -4.72 -7.99
CA LEU A 81 8.79 -5.54 -6.93
C LEU A 81 7.98 -6.80 -6.64
N SER A 82 6.65 -6.77 -6.82
CA SER A 82 5.81 -7.98 -6.81
C SER A 82 6.17 -8.92 -7.98
N GLY A 83 6.46 -8.38 -9.16
CA GLY A 83 6.96 -9.13 -10.30
C GLY A 83 8.35 -9.73 -10.05
N LEU A 84 9.23 -8.99 -9.36
CA LEU A 84 10.54 -9.49 -8.92
C LEU A 84 10.39 -10.59 -7.86
N LEU A 85 9.48 -10.41 -6.90
CA LEU A 85 9.15 -11.38 -5.87
C LEU A 85 8.73 -12.72 -6.48
N ARG A 86 7.84 -12.67 -7.48
CA ARG A 86 7.42 -13.88 -8.22
C ARG A 86 8.58 -14.60 -8.90
N ARG A 87 9.57 -13.87 -9.42
CA ARG A 87 10.65 -14.44 -10.26
C ARG A 87 11.88 -14.88 -9.47
N ARG A 88 12.30 -14.07 -8.50
CA ARG A 88 13.55 -14.26 -7.78
C ARG A 88 13.34 -14.66 -6.32
N GLY A 89 12.07 -14.73 -5.89
CA GLY A 89 11.73 -15.05 -4.52
C GLY A 89 11.92 -13.88 -3.55
N LEU A 90 11.73 -14.15 -2.27
CA LEU A 90 11.61 -13.14 -1.23
C LEU A 90 12.94 -12.48 -0.86
N THR A 91 14.02 -13.25 -0.72
CA THR A 91 15.32 -12.75 -0.24
C THR A 91 15.90 -11.62 -1.09
N PRO A 92 15.95 -11.72 -2.46
CA PRO A 92 16.43 -10.62 -3.29
C PRO A 92 15.56 -9.36 -3.18
N VAL A 93 14.23 -9.52 -3.04
CA VAL A 93 13.32 -8.39 -2.88
C VAL A 93 13.56 -7.68 -1.55
N LEU A 94 13.66 -8.43 -0.45
CA LEU A 94 13.95 -7.84 0.86
C LEU A 94 15.29 -7.10 0.89
N ARG A 95 16.35 -7.68 0.30
CA ARG A 95 17.67 -7.04 0.22
C ARG A 95 17.64 -5.75 -0.62
N LEU A 96 17.05 -5.81 -1.81
CA LEU A 96 16.91 -4.64 -2.69
C LEU A 96 16.09 -3.54 -2.03
N SER A 97 14.94 -3.92 -1.44
CA SER A 97 14.05 -2.98 -0.77
C SER A 97 14.71 -2.34 0.45
N GLY A 98 15.43 -3.12 1.26
CA GLY A 98 16.20 -2.61 2.39
C GLY A 98 17.31 -1.66 1.95
N ALA A 99 18.04 -2.01 0.89
CA ALA A 99 19.10 -1.17 0.35
C ALA A 99 18.55 0.16 -0.22
N LEU A 100 17.42 0.11 -0.96
CA LEU A 100 16.76 1.31 -1.48
C LEU A 100 16.22 2.19 -0.36
N LEU A 101 15.62 1.61 0.67
CA LEU A 101 15.10 2.34 1.81
C LEU A 101 16.22 3.03 2.60
N LEU A 102 17.29 2.29 2.90
CA LEU A 102 18.45 2.83 3.61
C LEU A 102 19.18 3.88 2.76
N GLY A 103 19.51 3.56 1.51
CA GLY A 103 20.20 4.48 0.59
C GLY A 103 19.38 5.75 0.33
N GLY A 104 18.06 5.60 0.12
CA GLY A 104 17.15 6.74 -0.02
C GLY A 104 17.11 7.62 1.22
N THR A 105 17.13 7.01 2.42
CA THR A 105 17.17 7.77 3.69
C THR A 105 18.50 8.49 3.85
N LEU A 106 19.61 7.87 3.50
CA LEU A 106 20.93 8.53 3.53
C LEU A 106 20.99 9.71 2.55
N LEU A 107 20.42 9.57 1.34
CA LEU A 107 20.32 10.68 0.40
C LEU A 107 19.50 11.84 0.96
N VAL A 108 18.35 11.57 1.58
CA VAL A 108 17.52 12.60 2.23
C VAL A 108 18.25 13.26 3.39
N ALA A 109 18.96 12.48 4.21
CA ALA A 109 19.68 12.99 5.37
C ALA A 109 20.86 13.87 4.98
N ALA A 110 21.61 13.49 3.95
CA ALA A 110 22.83 14.16 3.55
C ALA A 110 22.65 15.33 2.58
N SER A 111 21.51 15.40 1.86
CA SER A 111 21.35 16.36 0.77
C SER A 111 20.77 17.70 1.21
N PRO A 112 21.41 18.83 0.83
CA PRO A 112 20.83 20.16 0.92
C PRO A 112 19.98 20.53 -0.31
N TRP A 113 19.97 19.70 -1.38
CA TRP A 113 19.35 20.03 -2.66
C TRP A 113 18.07 19.27 -2.92
N LEU A 114 17.02 19.97 -3.36
CA LEU A 114 15.73 19.37 -3.68
C LEU A 114 15.80 18.18 -4.65
N PRO A 115 16.54 18.21 -5.81
CA PRO A 115 16.57 17.09 -6.72
C PRO A 115 17.12 15.81 -6.10
N VAL A 116 18.16 15.90 -5.28
CA VAL A 116 18.75 14.73 -4.59
C VAL A 116 17.80 14.24 -3.49
N THR A 117 17.14 15.15 -2.77
CA THR A 117 16.11 14.79 -1.78
C THR A 117 14.91 14.10 -2.45
N LEU A 118 14.48 14.53 -3.64
CA LEU A 118 13.45 13.87 -4.44
C LEU A 118 13.85 12.44 -4.84
N LEU A 119 15.09 12.24 -5.32
CA LEU A 119 15.62 10.91 -5.60
C LEU A 119 15.65 10.04 -4.35
N GLY A 120 16.07 10.60 -3.21
CA GLY A 120 16.05 9.91 -1.92
C GLY A 120 14.63 9.49 -1.52
N ARG A 121 13.65 10.38 -1.68
CA ARG A 121 12.23 10.08 -1.41
C ARG A 121 11.68 9.01 -2.35
N ALA A 122 12.00 9.07 -3.63
CA ALA A 122 11.60 8.04 -4.59
C ALA A 122 12.22 6.67 -4.25
N ALA A 123 13.50 6.65 -3.85
CA ALA A 123 14.18 5.43 -3.41
C ALA A 123 13.58 4.85 -2.12
N GLN A 124 13.28 5.71 -1.11
CA GLN A 124 12.57 5.29 0.11
C GLN A 124 11.23 4.65 -0.22
N ALA A 125 10.44 5.29 -1.10
CA ALA A 125 9.14 4.79 -1.52
C ALA A 125 9.25 3.46 -2.27
N ALA A 126 10.22 3.34 -3.19
CA ALA A 126 10.46 2.09 -3.92
C ALA A 126 10.88 0.96 -2.97
N GLY A 127 11.77 1.23 -2.02
CA GLY A 127 12.14 0.29 -0.97
C GLY A 127 10.93 -0.11 -0.12
N GLY A 128 10.18 0.87 0.38
CA GLY A 128 8.95 0.65 1.13
C GLY A 128 7.92 -0.18 0.37
N ALA A 129 7.73 0.08 -0.93
CA ALA A 129 6.82 -0.67 -1.79
C ALA A 129 7.14 -2.17 -1.82
N GLY A 130 8.43 -2.54 -1.90
CA GLY A 130 8.84 -3.94 -1.88
C GLY A 130 8.65 -4.60 -0.52
N LEU A 131 8.88 -3.88 0.58
CA LEU A 131 8.62 -4.38 1.93
C LEU A 131 7.11 -4.62 2.15
N VAL A 132 6.26 -3.69 1.71
CA VAL A 132 4.79 -3.82 1.75
C VAL A 132 4.34 -4.99 0.90
N ALA A 133 4.81 -5.10 -0.36
CA ALA A 133 4.47 -6.20 -1.25
C ALA A 133 4.87 -7.57 -0.67
N ALA A 134 6.07 -7.66 -0.05
CA ALA A 134 6.52 -8.85 0.64
C ALA A 134 5.61 -9.20 1.83
N ALA A 135 5.30 -8.24 2.70
CA ALA A 135 4.43 -8.44 3.84
C ALA A 135 3.03 -8.92 3.43
N MET A 136 2.44 -8.27 2.42
CA MET A 136 1.11 -8.63 1.90
C MET A 136 1.10 -10.03 1.26
N SER A 137 2.14 -10.41 0.52
CA SER A 137 2.24 -11.74 -0.10
C SER A 137 2.40 -12.87 0.93
N LEU A 138 3.01 -12.57 2.08
CA LEU A 138 3.20 -13.51 3.20
C LEU A 138 2.02 -13.56 4.18
N ALA A 139 1.04 -12.68 4.04
CA ALA A 139 -0.11 -12.62 4.94
C ALA A 139 -0.92 -13.93 4.94
N GLY A 140 -1.20 -14.50 3.78
CA GLY A 140 -1.82 -15.82 3.62
C GLY A 140 -3.31 -15.90 4.01
N SER A 141 -3.85 -14.94 4.76
CA SER A 141 -5.26 -14.89 5.14
C SER A 141 -5.78 -13.45 5.28
N ALA A 142 -7.10 -13.26 5.09
CA ALA A 142 -7.75 -11.95 5.24
C ALA A 142 -7.57 -11.36 6.65
N ARG A 143 -7.62 -12.20 7.70
CA ARG A 143 -7.42 -11.76 9.09
C ARG A 143 -6.02 -11.16 9.29
N ARG A 144 -4.97 -11.83 8.79
CA ARG A 144 -3.58 -11.36 8.88
C ARG A 144 -3.35 -10.12 7.99
N MET A 145 -3.95 -10.12 6.80
CA MET A 145 -3.96 -8.95 5.92
C MET A 145 -4.65 -7.77 6.61
N GLY A 146 -5.73 -8.03 7.37
CA GLY A 146 -6.43 -7.03 8.17
C GLY A 146 -5.54 -6.35 9.21
N VAL A 147 -4.68 -7.11 9.91
CA VAL A 147 -3.70 -6.53 10.86
C VAL A 147 -2.73 -5.60 10.13
N ILE A 148 -2.19 -6.03 8.98
CA ILE A 148 -1.27 -5.22 8.19
C ILE A 148 -1.98 -3.96 7.68
N SER A 149 -3.18 -4.09 7.11
CA SER A 149 -3.93 -2.96 6.54
C SER A 149 -4.41 -1.98 7.60
N ALA A 150 -4.92 -2.47 8.75
CA ALA A 150 -5.32 -1.62 9.86
C ALA A 150 -4.11 -0.87 10.44
N GLY A 151 -3.00 -1.56 10.67
CA GLY A 151 -1.75 -0.95 11.12
C GLY A 151 -1.23 0.09 10.13
N PHE A 152 -1.33 -0.20 8.83
CA PHE A 152 -0.96 0.75 7.77
C PHE A 152 -1.84 2.01 7.81
N GLY A 153 -3.16 1.84 7.99
CA GLY A 153 -4.10 2.96 8.16
C GLY A 153 -3.83 3.77 9.42
N MET A 154 -3.64 3.11 10.58
CA MET A 154 -3.36 3.77 11.86
C MET A 154 -2.04 4.56 11.84
N LEU A 155 -0.95 3.94 11.38
CA LEU A 155 0.35 4.63 11.29
C LEU A 155 0.35 5.70 10.19
N GLY A 156 -0.40 5.50 9.11
CA GLY A 156 -0.62 6.53 8.10
C GLY A 156 -1.33 7.75 8.66
N ALA A 157 -2.35 7.54 9.51
CA ALA A 157 -3.07 8.61 10.21
C ALA A 157 -2.21 9.34 11.24
N ALA A 158 -1.37 8.62 11.98
CA ALA A 158 -0.45 9.19 12.95
C ALA A 158 0.77 9.89 12.28
N GLY A 159 1.05 9.59 11.02
CA GLY A 159 2.22 10.06 10.27
C GLY A 159 2.47 11.57 10.37
N PRO A 160 1.49 12.44 10.08
CA PRO A 160 1.67 13.88 10.15
C PRO A 160 2.09 14.38 11.53
N LEU A 161 1.44 13.88 12.60
CA LEU A 161 1.79 14.24 13.98
C LEU A 161 3.17 13.72 14.37
N LEU A 162 3.48 12.46 14.05
CA LEU A 162 4.82 11.91 14.27
C LEU A 162 5.87 12.71 13.52
N GLY A 163 5.57 13.10 12.27
CA GLY A 163 6.42 13.94 11.47
C GLY A 163 6.71 15.30 12.12
N ALA A 164 5.65 15.99 12.59
CA ALA A 164 5.78 17.28 13.26
C ALA A 164 6.58 17.16 14.57
N GLN A 165 6.28 16.18 15.43
CA GLN A 165 7.00 15.98 16.68
C GLN A 165 8.50 15.70 16.47
N LEU A 166 8.83 14.82 15.51
CA LEU A 166 10.22 14.52 15.21
C LEU A 166 10.95 15.71 14.55
N SER A 167 10.23 16.51 13.74
CA SER A 167 10.78 17.72 13.14
C SER A 167 11.13 18.75 14.23
N HIS A 168 10.23 18.99 15.18
CA HIS A 168 10.46 19.89 16.31
C HIS A 168 11.56 19.39 17.26
N ALA A 169 11.60 18.08 17.52
CA ALA A 169 12.57 17.50 18.46
C ALA A 169 14.00 17.49 17.90
N ALA A 170 14.18 17.35 16.60
CA ALA A 170 15.49 17.22 15.97
C ALA A 170 15.56 17.85 14.59
N SER A 171 14.89 17.28 13.57
CA SER A 171 14.86 17.83 12.22
C SER A 171 13.79 17.15 11.36
N TRP A 172 13.34 17.85 10.33
CA TRP A 172 12.44 17.28 9.33
C TRP A 172 13.03 16.04 8.60
N ARG A 173 14.36 15.94 8.52
CA ARG A 173 15.05 14.79 7.92
C ARG A 173 14.83 13.52 8.75
N LEU A 174 14.83 13.65 10.08
CA LEU A 174 14.52 12.55 10.99
C LEU A 174 13.07 12.08 10.82
N SER A 175 12.13 12.99 10.61
CA SER A 175 10.73 12.65 10.34
C SER A 175 10.57 11.75 9.10
N LEU A 176 11.37 11.98 8.06
CA LEU A 176 11.33 11.18 6.83
C LEU A 176 12.06 9.83 6.98
N SER A 177 12.82 9.62 8.05
CA SER A 177 13.55 8.38 8.32
C SER A 177 12.72 7.33 9.09
N VAL A 178 11.50 7.65 9.52
CA VAL A 178 10.62 6.73 10.28
C VAL A 178 10.44 5.38 9.59
N SER A 179 10.44 5.34 8.27
CA SER A 179 10.37 4.09 7.50
C SER A 179 11.55 3.13 7.76
N LEU A 180 12.69 3.59 8.27
CA LEU A 180 13.82 2.72 8.65
C LEU A 180 13.44 1.71 9.74
N VAL A 181 12.45 2.01 10.56
CA VAL A 181 11.91 1.07 11.58
C VAL A 181 11.47 -0.24 10.94
N SER A 182 11.01 -0.22 9.68
CA SER A 182 10.68 -1.44 8.91
C SER A 182 11.88 -2.40 8.76
N LEU A 183 13.11 -1.88 8.75
CA LEU A 183 14.32 -2.70 8.60
C LEU A 183 14.56 -3.63 9.79
N LEU A 184 14.03 -3.29 10.98
CA LEU A 184 14.12 -4.14 12.18
C LEU A 184 13.41 -5.48 11.98
N ALA A 185 12.40 -5.53 11.10
CA ALA A 185 11.70 -6.76 10.78
C ALA A 185 12.45 -7.66 9.77
N LEU A 186 13.41 -7.11 9.00
CA LEU A 186 14.10 -7.83 7.93
C LEU A 186 14.76 -9.13 8.38
N PRO A 187 15.57 -9.17 9.50
CA PRO A 187 16.22 -10.39 9.91
C PRO A 187 15.21 -11.48 10.29
N ALA A 188 14.14 -11.11 11.01
CA ALA A 188 13.09 -12.04 11.42
C ALA A 188 12.34 -12.61 10.21
N VAL A 189 11.89 -11.74 9.30
CA VAL A 189 11.15 -12.16 8.09
C VAL A 189 12.04 -13.00 7.17
N SER A 190 13.31 -12.63 6.97
CA SER A 190 14.23 -13.38 6.11
C SER A 190 14.55 -14.77 6.64
N ARG A 191 14.71 -14.94 7.97
CA ARG A 191 14.94 -16.25 8.60
C ARG A 191 13.75 -17.18 8.43
N HIS A 192 12.53 -16.69 8.70
CA HIS A 192 11.31 -17.49 8.54
C HIS A 192 11.03 -17.85 7.08
N ALA A 193 11.33 -16.93 6.16
CA ALA A 193 11.11 -17.11 4.75
C ALA A 193 12.10 -18.07 4.07
N ALA A 194 13.34 -18.13 4.55
CA ALA A 194 14.35 -19.06 4.03
C ALA A 194 13.91 -20.53 4.20
N ILE A 195 13.07 -20.79 5.21
CA ILE A 195 12.52 -22.12 5.52
C ILE A 195 11.33 -22.47 4.61
N THR A 196 10.66 -21.45 4.02
CA THR A 196 9.30 -21.62 3.45
C THR A 196 9.21 -21.55 1.95
N THR A 197 10.21 -21.07 1.21
CA THR A 197 10.04 -20.74 -0.20
C THR A 197 11.10 -21.35 -1.11
N PRO A 198 10.82 -22.50 -1.76
CA PRO A 198 11.58 -22.91 -2.92
C PRO A 198 11.32 -21.91 -4.07
N PRO A 199 12.32 -21.58 -4.91
CA PRO A 199 12.12 -20.75 -6.08
C PRO A 199 11.25 -21.48 -7.10
N THR A 200 9.99 -21.09 -7.25
CA THR A 200 8.94 -21.84 -7.95
C THR A 200 8.57 -21.28 -9.33
N ALA A 201 9.37 -20.42 -9.92
CA ALA A 201 9.03 -19.92 -11.26
C ALA A 201 10.03 -20.35 -12.33
N PRO A 202 9.57 -20.86 -13.50
CA PRO A 202 10.45 -21.07 -14.63
C PRO A 202 11.14 -19.74 -15.00
N ARG A 203 12.43 -19.83 -15.34
CA ARG A 203 13.29 -18.68 -15.75
C ARG A 203 12.86 -18.12 -17.11
N ASN A 204 11.61 -17.77 -17.30
CA ASN A 204 11.19 -17.04 -18.50
C ASN A 204 11.80 -15.64 -18.52
N ARG A 205 12.18 -15.17 -19.72
CA ARG A 205 12.76 -13.82 -19.90
C ARG A 205 11.85 -12.76 -19.30
N PHE A 206 12.44 -11.75 -18.64
CA PHE A 206 11.70 -10.64 -18.06
C PHE A 206 10.93 -9.89 -19.15
N ASP A 207 9.63 -9.75 -18.97
CA ASP A 207 8.81 -8.94 -19.85
C ASP A 207 8.99 -7.44 -19.51
N ALA A 208 10.14 -6.90 -19.94
CA ALA A 208 10.48 -5.52 -19.71
C ALA A 208 9.52 -4.55 -20.42
N ARG A 209 8.96 -4.96 -21.57
CA ARG A 209 8.00 -4.13 -22.32
C ARG A 209 6.68 -4.01 -21.57
N GLY A 210 6.14 -5.12 -21.07
CA GLY A 210 4.91 -5.09 -20.27
C GLY A 210 5.09 -4.28 -18.98
N ALA A 211 6.23 -4.43 -18.31
CA ALA A 211 6.57 -3.64 -17.11
C ALA A 211 6.70 -2.13 -17.43
N ALA A 212 7.40 -1.77 -18.51
CA ALA A 212 7.54 -0.39 -18.94
C ALA A 212 6.19 0.25 -19.31
N LEU A 213 5.35 -0.45 -20.09
CA LEU A 213 4.01 0.04 -20.47
C LEU A 213 3.12 0.25 -19.24
N LEU A 214 3.14 -0.67 -18.28
CA LEU A 214 2.41 -0.50 -17.02
C LEU A 214 2.94 0.69 -16.22
N THR A 215 4.26 0.88 -16.18
CA THR A 215 4.89 2.03 -15.51
C THR A 215 4.47 3.34 -16.16
N VAL A 216 4.50 3.43 -17.50
CA VAL A 216 4.04 4.63 -18.24
C VAL A 216 2.57 4.90 -17.96
N LEU A 217 1.72 3.86 -18.02
CA LEU A 217 0.30 3.99 -17.70
C LEU A 217 0.07 4.50 -16.28
N ALA A 218 0.73 3.89 -15.29
CA ALA A 218 0.62 4.30 -13.89
C ALA A 218 1.12 5.75 -13.69
N THR A 219 2.24 6.12 -14.32
CA THR A 219 2.77 7.48 -14.26
C THR A 219 1.80 8.49 -14.87
N ALA A 220 1.25 8.18 -16.05
CA ALA A 220 0.26 9.04 -16.69
C ALA A 220 -0.98 9.22 -15.81
N LEU A 221 -1.48 8.15 -15.19
CA LEU A 221 -2.64 8.22 -14.30
C LEU A 221 -2.34 9.06 -13.03
N VAL A 222 -1.15 8.93 -12.44
CA VAL A 222 -0.75 9.74 -11.27
C VAL A 222 -0.60 11.22 -11.63
N LEU A 223 -0.18 11.54 -12.87
CA LEU A 223 -0.03 12.91 -13.36
C LEU A 223 -1.36 13.52 -13.85
N LEU A 224 -2.44 12.75 -13.91
CA LEU A 224 -3.74 13.21 -14.42
C LEU A 224 -4.24 14.50 -13.75
N PRO A 225 -4.12 14.69 -12.41
CA PRO A 225 -4.56 15.92 -11.77
C PRO A 225 -3.72 17.16 -12.13
N HIS A 226 -2.46 16.97 -12.55
CA HIS A 226 -1.52 18.07 -12.81
C HIS A 226 -1.47 18.51 -14.29
N ALA A 227 -1.70 17.57 -15.21
CA ALA A 227 -1.65 17.80 -16.64
C ALA A 227 -2.70 16.94 -17.38
N PRO A 228 -4.02 17.22 -17.23
CA PRO A 228 -5.09 16.29 -17.59
C PRO A 228 -5.07 15.90 -19.08
N ALA A 229 -4.89 16.84 -20.02
CA ALA A 229 -4.91 16.53 -21.44
C ALA A 229 -3.74 15.63 -21.87
N ALA A 230 -2.52 15.98 -21.47
CA ALA A 230 -1.32 15.20 -21.80
C ALA A 230 -1.32 13.82 -21.09
N ALA A 231 -1.78 13.79 -19.84
CA ALA A 231 -1.88 12.57 -19.06
C ALA A 231 -2.95 11.62 -19.61
N LEU A 232 -4.13 12.11 -20.02
CA LEU A 232 -5.16 11.30 -20.66
C LEU A 232 -4.68 10.72 -21.99
N GLY A 233 -4.05 11.54 -22.82
CA GLY A 233 -3.50 11.08 -24.10
C GLY A 233 -2.43 9.99 -23.91
N SER A 234 -1.48 10.22 -23.02
CA SER A 234 -0.42 9.23 -22.72
C SER A 234 -0.97 7.97 -22.05
N ALA A 235 -1.95 8.11 -21.14
CA ALA A 235 -2.62 6.97 -20.50
C ALA A 235 -3.40 6.12 -21.53
N ALA A 236 -4.14 6.76 -22.44
CA ALA A 236 -4.88 6.06 -23.49
C ALA A 236 -3.93 5.29 -24.41
N VAL A 237 -2.86 5.91 -24.88
CA VAL A 237 -1.85 5.25 -25.72
C VAL A 237 -1.20 4.09 -24.96
N ALA A 238 -0.75 4.32 -23.73
CA ALA A 238 -0.13 3.27 -22.90
C ALA A 238 -1.09 2.11 -22.63
N ALA A 239 -2.38 2.40 -22.36
CA ALA A 239 -3.40 1.35 -22.14
C ALA A 239 -3.64 0.51 -23.40
N VAL A 240 -3.75 1.13 -24.58
CA VAL A 240 -3.91 0.41 -25.85
C VAL A 240 -2.68 -0.45 -26.14
N LEU A 241 -1.48 0.10 -26.00
CA LEU A 241 -0.23 -0.64 -26.21
C LEU A 241 -0.08 -1.80 -25.21
N LEU A 242 -0.45 -1.57 -23.93
CA LEU A 242 -0.44 -2.61 -22.91
C LEU A 242 -1.47 -3.71 -23.22
N ALA A 243 -2.68 -3.35 -23.66
CA ALA A 243 -3.71 -4.30 -24.05
C ALA A 243 -3.27 -5.17 -25.24
N LEU A 244 -2.65 -4.57 -26.26
CA LEU A 244 -2.08 -5.29 -27.40
C LEU A 244 -0.91 -6.19 -26.95
N HIS A 245 -0.07 -5.71 -26.05
CA HIS A 245 1.05 -6.49 -25.49
C HIS A 245 0.55 -7.71 -24.70
N VAL A 246 -0.46 -7.53 -23.84
CA VAL A 246 -1.08 -8.62 -23.05
C VAL A 246 -1.73 -9.66 -23.97
N ARG A 247 -2.34 -9.25 -25.08
CA ARG A 247 -2.88 -10.19 -26.09
C ARG A 247 -1.78 -11.05 -26.73
N ARG A 248 -0.60 -10.46 -27.00
CA ARG A 248 0.54 -11.15 -27.63
C ARG A 248 1.36 -11.96 -26.63
N ARG A 249 1.35 -11.59 -25.34
CA ARG A 249 2.08 -12.26 -24.25
C ARG A 249 1.17 -12.47 -23.03
N PRO A 250 0.28 -13.49 -23.09
CA PRO A 250 -0.71 -13.73 -22.03
C PRO A 250 -0.10 -14.04 -20.67
N ASP A 251 1.10 -14.62 -20.61
CA ASP A 251 1.84 -14.91 -19.38
C ASP A 251 2.95 -13.88 -19.10
N GLY A 252 2.80 -12.67 -19.64
CA GLY A 252 3.73 -11.57 -19.47
C GLY A 252 3.79 -10.99 -18.06
N PHE A 253 4.28 -9.75 -17.98
CA PHE A 253 4.34 -9.00 -16.70
C PHE A 253 2.94 -8.77 -16.13
N VAL A 254 1.98 -8.42 -16.98
CA VAL A 254 0.55 -8.37 -16.66
C VAL A 254 -0.12 -9.61 -17.23
N PRO A 255 -0.48 -10.60 -16.40
CA PRO A 255 -1.11 -11.83 -16.92
C PRO A 255 -2.51 -11.54 -17.48
N ALA A 256 -2.77 -12.04 -18.70
CA ALA A 256 -4.07 -11.90 -19.35
C ALA A 256 -5.22 -12.52 -18.52
N ALA A 257 -4.94 -13.61 -17.80
CA ALA A 257 -5.89 -14.27 -16.93
C ALA A 257 -6.41 -13.33 -15.83
N LEU A 258 -5.57 -12.46 -15.27
CA LEU A 258 -5.98 -11.47 -14.28
C LEU A 258 -6.87 -10.40 -14.88
N VAL A 259 -6.46 -9.81 -16.01
CA VAL A 259 -7.21 -8.72 -16.66
C VAL A 259 -8.58 -9.21 -17.19
N ARG A 260 -8.72 -10.50 -17.46
CA ARG A 260 -10.00 -11.12 -17.87
C ARG A 260 -10.83 -11.64 -16.71
N SER A 261 -10.28 -11.70 -15.50
CA SER A 261 -11.00 -12.20 -14.33
C SER A 261 -11.96 -11.13 -13.78
N PRO A 262 -13.29 -11.36 -13.79
CA PRO A 262 -14.25 -10.42 -13.23
C PRO A 262 -14.07 -10.26 -11.72
N LEU A 263 -13.57 -11.31 -11.04
CA LEU A 263 -13.26 -11.25 -9.62
C LEU A 263 -12.10 -10.29 -9.34
N PHE A 264 -11.02 -10.35 -10.14
CA PHE A 264 -9.89 -9.45 -10.02
C PHE A 264 -10.29 -8.01 -10.33
N LEU A 265 -10.91 -7.79 -11.50
CA LEU A 265 -11.31 -6.44 -11.92
C LEU A 265 -12.29 -5.80 -10.95
N GLY A 266 -13.33 -6.53 -10.53
CA GLY A 266 -14.29 -6.02 -9.57
C GLY A 266 -13.65 -5.68 -8.21
N SER A 267 -12.68 -6.48 -7.75
CA SER A 267 -11.94 -6.19 -6.52
C SER A 267 -11.03 -4.97 -6.67
N ALA A 268 -10.30 -4.86 -7.77
CA ALA A 268 -9.36 -3.77 -8.03
C ALA A 268 -10.07 -2.42 -8.25
N LEU A 269 -11.15 -2.41 -9.03
CA LEU A 269 -11.95 -1.20 -9.28
C LEU A 269 -12.69 -0.72 -8.01
N LEU A 270 -13.25 -1.65 -7.23
CA LEU A 270 -13.87 -1.28 -5.95
C LEU A 270 -12.85 -0.73 -4.97
N ALA A 271 -11.65 -1.31 -4.91
CA ALA A 271 -10.57 -0.79 -4.08
C ALA A 271 -10.10 0.61 -4.54
N LEU A 272 -9.99 0.84 -5.85
CA LEU A 272 -9.70 2.17 -6.41
C LEU A 272 -10.77 3.18 -5.99
N ALA A 273 -12.06 2.85 -6.14
CA ALA A 273 -13.15 3.75 -5.80
C ALA A 273 -13.17 4.09 -4.29
N LEU A 274 -13.05 3.07 -3.42
CA LEU A 274 -13.06 3.26 -1.97
C LEU A 274 -11.82 4.01 -1.47
N SER A 275 -10.65 3.74 -2.04
CA SER A 275 -9.43 4.47 -1.69
C SER A 275 -9.49 5.94 -2.19
N THR A 276 -10.02 6.18 -3.39
CA THR A 276 -10.25 7.55 -3.89
C THR A 276 -11.20 8.31 -2.97
N SER A 277 -12.35 7.71 -2.60
CA SER A 277 -13.29 8.29 -1.65
C SER A 277 -12.62 8.62 -0.31
N TYR A 278 -11.89 7.66 0.26
CA TYR A 278 -11.17 7.85 1.52
C TYR A 278 -10.15 9.00 1.44
N PHE A 279 -9.30 9.03 0.43
CA PHE A 279 -8.30 10.09 0.31
C PHE A 279 -8.96 11.44 0.00
N THR A 280 -10.08 11.48 -0.73
CA THR A 280 -10.87 12.71 -0.88
C THR A 280 -11.35 13.21 0.49
N LEU A 281 -11.96 12.35 1.31
CA LEU A 281 -12.44 12.70 2.65
C LEU A 281 -11.29 13.13 3.58
N LEU A 282 -10.15 12.44 3.51
CA LEU A 282 -8.97 12.75 4.31
C LEU A 282 -8.52 14.22 4.15
N PHE A 283 -8.58 14.73 2.92
CA PHE A 283 -8.14 16.10 2.62
C PHE A 283 -9.27 17.13 2.66
N ALA A 284 -10.51 16.74 2.38
CA ALA A 284 -11.65 17.67 2.37
C ALA A 284 -12.24 17.92 3.77
N VAL A 285 -12.34 16.88 4.61
CA VAL A 285 -13.07 16.96 5.89
C VAL A 285 -12.48 18.00 6.87
N PRO A 286 -11.17 18.19 7.04
CA PRO A 286 -10.66 19.25 7.94
C PRO A 286 -11.19 20.62 7.58
N ARG A 287 -11.25 20.94 6.30
CA ARG A 287 -11.78 22.21 5.82
C ARG A 287 -13.30 22.29 5.96
N LEU A 288 -14.02 21.21 5.66
CA LEU A 288 -15.47 21.18 5.88
C LEU A 288 -15.83 21.33 7.38
N LEU A 289 -15.01 20.82 8.29
CA LEU A 289 -15.18 21.02 9.73
C LEU A 289 -15.00 22.50 10.11
N ALA A 290 -14.02 23.19 9.53
CA ALA A 290 -13.82 24.60 9.77
C ALA A 290 -14.96 25.42 9.13
N ASP A 291 -15.25 25.22 7.86
CA ASP A 291 -16.18 26.05 7.07
C ASP A 291 -17.65 25.83 7.45
N ARG A 292 -18.08 24.58 7.72
CA ARG A 292 -19.49 24.23 8.00
C ARG A 292 -19.83 24.12 9.47
N ALA A 293 -18.87 23.66 10.29
CA ALA A 293 -19.11 23.37 11.70
C ALA A 293 -18.38 24.35 12.66
N GLY A 294 -17.59 25.26 12.12
CA GLY A 294 -16.87 26.29 12.91
C GLY A 294 -15.76 25.72 13.83
N TRP A 295 -15.23 24.53 13.51
CA TRP A 295 -14.18 23.93 14.33
C TRP A 295 -12.84 24.59 14.06
N ASP A 296 -12.06 24.80 15.12
CA ASP A 296 -10.67 25.22 14.98
C ASP A 296 -9.82 24.06 14.40
N VAL A 297 -8.65 24.41 13.87
CA VAL A 297 -7.74 23.48 13.21
C VAL A 297 -7.30 22.34 14.15
N THR A 298 -7.11 22.63 15.44
CA THR A 298 -6.64 21.67 16.44
C THR A 298 -7.73 20.64 16.74
N ALA A 299 -8.96 21.09 16.99
CA ALA A 299 -10.12 20.24 17.24
C ALA A 299 -10.44 19.38 16.00
N ALA A 300 -10.44 19.98 14.80
CA ALA A 300 -10.64 19.26 13.54
C ALA A 300 -9.59 18.19 13.32
N GLY A 301 -8.31 18.50 13.53
CA GLY A 301 -7.21 17.54 13.39
C GLY A 301 -7.28 16.40 14.41
N ALA A 302 -7.57 16.70 15.67
CA ALA A 302 -7.71 15.69 16.73
C ALA A 302 -8.91 14.77 16.46
N GLY A 303 -10.07 15.35 16.13
CA GLY A 303 -11.26 14.59 15.78
C GLY A 303 -11.03 13.68 14.59
N GLN A 304 -10.40 14.19 13.53
CA GLN A 304 -10.06 13.41 12.36
C GLN A 304 -9.09 12.27 12.68
N LEU A 305 -8.07 12.51 13.49
CA LEU A 305 -7.14 11.46 13.92
C LEU A 305 -7.87 10.33 14.65
N VAL A 306 -8.77 10.66 15.59
CA VAL A 306 -9.58 9.67 16.31
C VAL A 306 -10.45 8.87 15.34
N ALA A 307 -11.11 9.54 14.38
CA ALA A 307 -11.93 8.88 13.37
C ALA A 307 -11.10 7.92 12.50
N LEU A 308 -9.92 8.34 12.06
CA LEU A 308 -9.00 7.53 11.25
C LEU A 308 -8.49 6.30 12.02
N LEU A 309 -8.06 6.49 13.26
CA LEU A 309 -7.58 5.39 14.11
C LEU A 309 -8.70 4.38 14.38
N THR A 310 -9.89 4.86 14.74
CA THR A 310 -11.05 4.02 15.02
C THR A 310 -11.50 3.24 13.77
N GLY A 311 -11.66 3.93 12.64
CA GLY A 311 -12.08 3.27 11.39
C GLY A 311 -11.04 2.26 10.88
N SER A 312 -9.75 2.56 11.02
CA SER A 312 -8.67 1.61 10.69
C SER A 312 -8.71 0.39 11.60
N ALA A 313 -8.92 0.56 12.91
CA ALA A 313 -9.05 -0.56 13.85
C ALA A 313 -10.29 -1.41 13.56
N LEU A 314 -11.44 -0.79 13.30
CA LEU A 314 -12.68 -1.49 12.94
C LEU A 314 -12.56 -2.30 11.64
N SER A 315 -11.74 -1.86 10.69
CA SER A 315 -11.51 -2.59 9.44
C SER A 315 -10.91 -3.98 9.66
N TRP A 316 -10.14 -4.17 10.74
CA TRP A 316 -9.63 -5.48 11.13
C TRP A 316 -10.76 -6.44 11.52
N LEU A 317 -11.81 -5.95 12.19
CA LEU A 317 -12.98 -6.76 12.54
C LEU A 317 -13.70 -7.26 11.29
N LEU A 318 -13.87 -6.38 10.28
CA LEU A 318 -14.40 -6.80 8.98
C LEU A 318 -13.53 -7.89 8.34
N ALA A 319 -12.21 -7.69 8.33
CA ALA A 319 -11.29 -8.68 7.79
C ALA A 319 -11.36 -10.01 8.54
N ALA A 320 -11.49 -9.99 9.86
CA ALA A 320 -11.66 -11.18 10.69
C ALA A 320 -13.02 -11.88 10.43
N ALA A 321 -14.10 -11.11 10.31
CA ALA A 321 -15.43 -11.62 10.03
C ALA A 321 -15.58 -12.13 8.58
N SER A 322 -14.78 -11.62 7.64
CA SER A 322 -14.90 -11.92 6.21
C SER A 322 -14.77 -13.41 5.88
N ALA A 323 -14.08 -14.19 6.72
CA ALA A 323 -13.96 -15.64 6.58
C ALA A 323 -15.31 -16.38 6.77
N ARG A 324 -16.24 -15.76 7.52
CA ARG A 324 -17.60 -16.30 7.78
C ARG A 324 -18.65 -15.66 6.87
N MET A 325 -18.32 -14.57 6.22
CA MET A 325 -19.21 -13.83 5.32
C MET A 325 -18.98 -14.28 3.88
N GLY A 326 -20.05 -14.36 3.09
CA GLY A 326 -19.93 -14.55 1.65
C GLY A 326 -19.28 -13.33 0.96
N ARG A 327 -18.64 -13.55 -0.18
CA ARG A 327 -17.98 -12.47 -0.95
C ARG A 327 -18.90 -11.29 -1.27
N THR A 328 -20.17 -11.59 -1.59
CA THR A 328 -21.19 -10.58 -1.88
C THR A 328 -21.50 -9.74 -0.65
N ALA A 329 -21.71 -10.36 0.52
CA ALA A 329 -21.99 -9.66 1.77
C ALA A 329 -20.86 -8.67 2.14
N VAL A 330 -19.60 -9.10 2.03
CA VAL A 330 -18.44 -8.20 2.27
C VAL A 330 -18.44 -7.02 1.30
N ARG A 331 -18.66 -7.26 0.02
CA ARG A 331 -18.71 -6.19 -0.99
C ARG A 331 -19.87 -5.24 -0.75
N THR A 332 -21.06 -5.75 -0.39
CA THR A 332 -22.21 -4.93 -0.04
C THR A 332 -21.89 -4.03 1.15
N VAL A 333 -21.31 -4.57 2.23
CA VAL A 333 -20.90 -3.77 3.40
C VAL A 333 -19.93 -2.66 3.01
N LEU A 334 -18.90 -2.97 2.23
CA LEU A 334 -17.90 -2.00 1.80
C LEU A 334 -18.51 -0.89 0.92
N VAL A 335 -19.37 -1.27 -0.03
CA VAL A 335 -20.05 -0.30 -0.93
C VAL A 335 -21.02 0.56 -0.12
N THR A 336 -21.83 -0.05 0.73
CA THR A 336 -22.81 0.70 1.55
C THR A 336 -22.13 1.71 2.46
N ILE A 337 -21.10 1.27 3.22
CA ILE A 337 -20.38 2.19 4.12
C ILE A 337 -19.62 3.26 3.35
N GLY A 338 -18.96 2.91 2.24
CA GLY A 338 -18.26 3.88 1.40
C GLY A 338 -19.20 4.93 0.78
N THR A 339 -20.38 4.49 0.31
CA THR A 339 -21.42 5.38 -0.23
C THR A 339 -22.01 6.28 0.86
N LEU A 340 -22.36 5.72 2.02
CA LEU A 340 -22.85 6.51 3.16
C LEU A 340 -21.82 7.53 3.63
N ALA A 341 -20.54 7.17 3.69
CA ALA A 341 -19.46 8.09 4.04
C ALA A 341 -19.37 9.27 3.06
N ALA A 342 -19.47 8.99 1.75
CA ALA A 342 -19.47 10.04 0.73
C ALA A 342 -20.71 10.95 0.82
N LEU A 343 -21.89 10.36 1.00
CA LEU A 343 -23.15 11.10 1.18
C LEU A 343 -23.12 11.99 2.43
N LEU A 344 -22.65 11.46 3.56
CA LEU A 344 -22.48 12.23 4.78
C LEU A 344 -21.54 13.44 4.56
N ALA A 345 -20.44 13.26 3.86
CA ALA A 345 -19.53 14.37 3.58
C ALA A 345 -20.15 15.47 2.71
N VAL A 346 -21.04 15.09 1.78
CA VAL A 346 -21.74 16.06 0.92
C VAL A 346 -22.80 16.84 1.69
N PHE A 347 -23.62 16.15 2.48
CA PHE A 347 -24.84 16.73 3.05
C PHE A 347 -24.71 17.15 4.53
N ALA A 348 -23.71 16.65 5.27
CA ALA A 348 -23.58 16.98 6.68
C ALA A 348 -23.04 18.39 6.88
N SER A 349 -23.73 19.14 7.79
CA SER A 349 -23.26 20.41 8.33
C SER A 349 -22.76 20.29 9.76
N TRP A 350 -23.06 19.19 10.44
CA TRP A 350 -22.66 18.93 11.82
C TRP A 350 -21.31 18.20 11.90
N GLY A 351 -20.35 18.74 12.67
CA GLY A 351 -18.98 18.24 12.74
C GLY A 351 -18.85 16.74 13.05
N PRO A 352 -19.55 16.19 14.05
CA PRO A 352 -19.52 14.75 14.34
C PRO A 352 -19.93 13.85 13.16
N LEU A 353 -20.88 14.27 12.32
CA LEU A 353 -21.25 13.49 11.11
C LEU A 353 -20.15 13.50 10.06
N LEU A 354 -19.40 14.60 9.92
CA LEU A 354 -18.21 14.68 9.06
C LEU A 354 -17.09 13.73 9.56
N LEU A 355 -16.94 13.61 10.88
CA LEU A 355 -16.01 12.62 11.46
C LEU A 355 -16.47 11.18 11.22
N VAL A 356 -17.78 10.90 11.30
CA VAL A 356 -18.36 9.60 10.94
C VAL A 356 -18.12 9.30 9.46
N ALA A 357 -18.22 10.29 8.58
CA ALA A 357 -17.86 10.14 7.16
C ALA A 357 -16.39 9.74 6.99
N THR A 358 -15.47 10.40 7.71
CA THR A 358 -14.04 10.06 7.69
C THR A 358 -13.80 8.64 8.21
N LEU A 359 -14.44 8.26 9.31
CA LEU A 359 -14.37 6.92 9.89
C LEU A 359 -14.85 5.86 8.88
N GLY A 360 -16.00 6.08 8.25
CA GLY A 360 -16.54 5.19 7.21
C GLY A 360 -15.64 5.09 5.99
N GLY A 361 -15.05 6.22 5.55
CA GLY A 361 -14.11 6.27 4.43
C GLY A 361 -12.85 5.44 4.68
N VAL A 362 -12.18 5.62 5.82
CA VAL A 362 -10.98 4.84 6.16
C VAL A 362 -11.31 3.38 6.43
N PHE A 363 -12.43 3.08 7.10
CA PHE A 363 -12.91 1.71 7.29
C PHE A 363 -13.10 1.00 5.94
N GLY A 364 -13.77 1.66 4.99
CA GLY A 364 -14.00 1.13 3.65
C GLY A 364 -12.69 0.88 2.90
N ALA A 365 -11.77 1.85 2.89
CA ALA A 365 -10.50 1.74 2.18
C ALA A 365 -9.57 0.69 2.78
N THR A 366 -9.37 0.69 4.10
CA THR A 366 -8.48 -0.28 4.76
C THR A 366 -9.09 -1.68 4.77
N GLY A 367 -10.43 -1.80 4.94
CA GLY A 367 -11.16 -3.06 4.80
C GLY A 367 -11.11 -3.62 3.37
N ALA A 368 -11.25 -2.75 2.36
CA ALA A 368 -11.07 -3.13 0.95
C ALA A 368 -9.64 -3.65 0.70
N ASN A 369 -8.63 -2.93 1.20
CA ASN A 369 -7.24 -3.37 1.06
C ASN A 369 -7.00 -4.74 1.70
N ALA A 370 -7.60 -5.00 2.87
CA ALA A 370 -7.46 -6.28 3.56
C ALA A 370 -8.17 -7.44 2.85
N VAL A 371 -9.44 -7.26 2.49
CA VAL A 371 -10.28 -8.36 2.01
C VAL A 371 -10.24 -8.51 0.49
N LEU A 372 -10.33 -7.40 -0.24
CA LEU A 372 -10.35 -7.45 -1.72
C LEU A 372 -8.99 -7.80 -2.30
N SER A 373 -7.86 -7.47 -1.62
CA SER A 373 -6.53 -7.94 -2.05
C SER A 373 -6.44 -9.47 -2.02
N MET A 374 -7.02 -10.11 -1.00
CA MET A 374 -7.07 -11.57 -0.91
C MET A 374 -8.02 -12.18 -1.94
N GLN A 375 -9.16 -11.51 -2.24
CA GLN A 375 -10.04 -11.93 -3.33
C GLN A 375 -9.34 -11.80 -4.69
N ALA A 376 -8.62 -10.71 -4.92
CA ALA A 376 -7.80 -10.51 -6.11
C ALA A 376 -6.71 -11.58 -6.23
N ALA A 377 -6.01 -11.89 -5.13
CA ALA A 377 -5.01 -12.95 -5.08
C ALA A 377 -5.59 -14.33 -5.39
N SER A 378 -6.81 -14.63 -4.91
CA SER A 378 -7.49 -15.90 -5.15
C SER A 378 -7.94 -16.10 -6.60
N SER A 379 -7.96 -15.05 -7.42
CA SER A 379 -8.26 -15.14 -8.86
C SER A 379 -7.08 -15.62 -9.71
N ALA A 380 -5.90 -15.77 -9.11
CA ALA A 380 -4.67 -16.15 -9.76
C ALA A 380 -4.15 -17.51 -9.27
N PRO A 381 -3.48 -18.31 -10.13
CA PRO A 381 -2.68 -19.44 -9.70
C PRO A 381 -1.60 -19.02 -8.69
N ASP A 382 -1.19 -19.93 -7.81
CA ASP A 382 -0.24 -19.64 -6.73
C ASP A 382 1.02 -18.88 -7.18
N PRO A 383 1.69 -19.22 -8.31
CA PRO A 383 2.87 -18.49 -8.75
C PRO A 383 2.59 -17.05 -9.20
N GLN A 384 1.33 -16.71 -9.52
CA GLN A 384 0.93 -15.37 -9.98
C GLN A 384 0.30 -14.52 -8.88
N ARG A 385 0.04 -15.05 -7.68
CA ARG A 385 -0.56 -14.32 -6.55
C ARG A 385 0.19 -13.03 -6.18
N PRO A 386 1.53 -12.99 -6.10
CA PRO A 386 2.24 -11.75 -5.82
C PRO A 386 1.98 -10.66 -6.87
N THR A 387 1.88 -11.06 -8.15
CA THR A 387 1.54 -10.12 -9.23
C THR A 387 0.10 -9.61 -9.10
N ALA A 388 -0.86 -10.48 -8.77
CA ALA A 388 -2.24 -10.07 -8.53
C ALA A 388 -2.34 -9.06 -7.37
N ILE A 389 -1.65 -9.31 -6.25
CA ILE A 389 -1.58 -8.38 -5.12
C ILE A 389 -0.92 -7.06 -5.56
N GLY A 390 0.18 -7.11 -6.31
CA GLY A 390 0.88 -5.92 -6.78
C GLY A 390 0.03 -5.04 -7.71
N LEU A 391 -0.68 -5.63 -8.66
CA LEU A 391 -1.59 -4.91 -9.56
C LEU A 391 -2.82 -4.36 -8.82
N PHE A 392 -3.36 -5.13 -7.87
CA PHE A 392 -4.43 -4.66 -6.99
C PHE A 392 -3.98 -3.45 -6.17
N THR A 393 -2.79 -3.54 -5.56
CA THR A 393 -2.23 -2.45 -4.74
C THR A 393 -1.93 -1.21 -5.59
N LEU A 394 -1.51 -1.36 -6.85
CA LEU A 394 -1.39 -0.23 -7.78
C LEU A 394 -2.73 0.50 -7.92
N CYS A 395 -3.83 -0.22 -8.18
CA CYS A 395 -5.16 0.37 -8.29
C CYS A 395 -5.56 1.09 -6.99
N TYR A 396 -5.30 0.49 -5.83
CA TYR A 396 -5.53 1.12 -4.54
C TYR A 396 -4.72 2.41 -4.35
N GLN A 397 -3.44 2.41 -4.71
CA GLN A 397 -2.55 3.58 -4.58
C GLN A 397 -2.91 4.73 -5.54
N LEU A 398 -3.51 4.44 -6.69
CA LEU A 398 -4.04 5.48 -7.59
C LEU A 398 -5.13 6.31 -6.90
N GLY A 399 -5.90 5.74 -5.98
CA GLY A 399 -6.84 6.49 -5.15
C GLY A 399 -6.15 7.58 -4.31
N GLY A 400 -4.92 7.30 -3.83
CA GLY A 400 -4.09 8.30 -3.15
C GLY A 400 -3.65 9.46 -4.04
N ALA A 401 -3.55 9.25 -5.34
CA ALA A 401 -3.26 10.33 -6.30
C ALA A 401 -4.51 11.13 -6.69
N PHE A 402 -5.65 10.46 -6.87
CA PHE A 402 -6.89 11.11 -7.29
C PHE A 402 -7.63 11.81 -6.15
N GLY A 403 -7.62 11.24 -4.94
CA GLY A 403 -8.37 11.77 -3.80
C GLY A 403 -8.03 13.22 -3.46
N PRO A 404 -6.76 13.57 -3.23
CA PRO A 404 -6.38 14.96 -2.95
C PRO A 404 -6.77 15.94 -4.07
N ALA A 405 -6.62 15.52 -5.32
CA ALA A 405 -6.99 16.35 -6.47
C ALA A 405 -8.50 16.62 -6.54
N ILE A 406 -9.33 15.60 -6.29
CA ILE A 406 -10.78 15.74 -6.21
C ILE A 406 -11.14 16.63 -5.01
N ALA A 407 -10.52 16.43 -3.84
CA ALA A 407 -10.75 17.27 -2.68
C ALA A 407 -10.46 18.75 -2.98
N THR A 408 -9.33 19.01 -3.64
CA THR A 408 -8.95 20.38 -4.04
C THR A 408 -9.97 20.99 -5.02
N ALA A 409 -10.41 20.23 -6.04
CA ALA A 409 -11.39 20.69 -6.99
C ALA A 409 -12.77 20.97 -6.36
N LEU A 410 -13.22 20.13 -5.42
CA LEU A 410 -14.50 20.29 -4.73
C LEU A 410 -14.50 21.45 -3.73
N VAL A 411 -13.37 21.69 -3.06
CA VAL A 411 -13.28 22.65 -1.96
C VAL A 411 -12.77 24.01 -2.45
N LEU A 412 -11.90 24.07 -3.48
CA LEU A 412 -11.38 25.32 -4.07
C LEU A 412 -12.14 25.78 -5.31
N GLY A 413 -12.84 24.88 -6.01
CA GLY A 413 -13.65 25.21 -7.20
C GLY A 413 -14.98 25.89 -6.90
N GLY A 414 -15.31 26.10 -5.63
CA GLY A 414 -16.51 26.80 -5.16
C GLY A 414 -16.23 28.19 -4.56
N ALA A 415 -15.00 28.73 -4.73
CA ALA A 415 -14.62 30.08 -4.30
C ALA A 415 -14.58 31.06 -5.47
#